data_44f7bd6f7199c455503fe557fa0794f1
#
_entry.id   44f7bd6f7199c455503fe557fa0794f1
#
_cell.length_a   1.000
_cell.length_b   1.000
_cell.length_c   1.000
_cell.angle_alpha   90.00
_cell.angle_beta   90.00
_cell.angle_gamma   90.00
#
_symmetry.space_group_name_H-M   'P 1'
#
loop_
_entity.id
_entity.type
_entity.pdbx_description
1 polymer ?
#
loop_
_entity_poly.entity_id
_entity_poly.type
_entity_poly.pdbx_seq_one_letter_code
_entity_poly.pdbx_strand_id
1 'polypeptide(L)'
;MENFNTDKEFHIYRDIADRTKGEIYLGVVGPVRTGKSTFIRRFMEMMVLPNMKDEAEKERAMDELPQAGAGKTIMTTEPKFIPQHAASITVSENGAAGDARTISVRLIDCVGFLTEGAIGHREGDGERMVKTPWTKEEIPFAKAAAIGTKKVINDHATIGIVVTTDGSIGELERNNYIIPEEKTIQELKSIGKPFLILLNSTHPY
;
A
#
# COMPACT_ATOMS: atom_id res chain seq x y z
N MET A 1 37.85 -12.27 -1.75
CA MET A 1 36.49 -12.85 -1.85
C MET A 1 35.86 -12.67 -0.49
N GLU A 2 35.15 -11.57 -0.34
CA GLU A 2 34.49 -11.23 0.92
C GLU A 2 33.15 -11.93 0.98
N ASN A 3 32.96 -12.74 2.02
CA ASN A 3 31.69 -13.38 2.36
C ASN A 3 30.70 -12.30 2.74
N PHE A 4 29.80 -11.96 1.83
CA PHE A 4 28.66 -11.13 2.13
C PHE A 4 27.70 -11.86 3.09
N ASN A 5 27.57 -11.30 4.20
CA ASN A 5 26.90 -11.50 5.45
C ASN A 5 25.42 -11.95 5.30
N THR A 6 25.18 -13.23 5.06
CA THR A 6 23.88 -13.90 5.07
C THR A 6 23.22 -13.87 6.46
N ASP A 7 23.98 -13.69 7.54
CA ASP A 7 23.47 -13.68 8.91
C ASP A 7 22.66 -12.41 9.27
N LYS A 8 22.95 -11.25 8.64
CA LYS A 8 22.22 -10.01 8.93
C LYS A 8 20.82 -9.97 8.30
N GLU A 9 20.63 -10.55 7.13
CA GLU A 9 19.31 -10.60 6.49
C GLU A 9 18.33 -11.48 7.29
N PHE A 10 18.81 -12.59 7.83
CA PHE A 10 18.00 -13.50 8.63
C PHE A 10 17.49 -12.88 9.94
N HIS A 11 18.24 -11.94 10.52
CA HIS A 11 17.84 -11.24 11.73
C HIS A 11 16.72 -10.20 11.49
N ILE A 12 16.68 -9.55 10.33
CA ILE A 12 15.66 -8.52 10.03
C ILE A 12 14.25 -9.14 9.96
N TYR A 13 14.09 -10.26 9.28
CA TYR A 13 12.79 -10.95 9.18
C TYR A 13 12.33 -11.49 10.55
N ARG A 14 13.27 -11.96 11.36
CA ARG A 14 13.00 -12.43 12.72
C ARG A 14 12.56 -11.27 13.62
N ASP A 15 13.26 -10.16 13.57
CA ASP A 15 12.91 -8.92 14.29
C ASP A 15 11.54 -8.38 13.88
N ILE A 16 11.21 -8.41 12.59
CA ILE A 16 9.90 -8.01 12.09
C ILE A 16 8.83 -8.95 12.62
N ALA A 17 9.03 -10.26 12.53
CA ALA A 17 8.09 -11.26 13.02
C ALA A 17 7.86 -11.15 14.54
N ASP A 18 8.90 -10.94 15.31
CA ASP A 18 8.83 -10.81 16.77
C ASP A 18 8.08 -9.51 17.20
N ARG A 19 8.30 -8.40 16.49
CA ARG A 19 7.64 -7.12 16.74
C ARG A 19 6.15 -7.10 16.34
N THR A 20 5.80 -7.82 15.29
CA THR A 20 4.45 -7.82 14.71
C THR A 20 3.62 -9.05 15.11
N LYS A 21 4.14 -9.91 15.99
CA LYS A 21 3.53 -11.21 16.33
C LYS A 21 3.28 -12.09 15.09
N GLY A 22 4.16 -11.98 14.08
CA GLY A 22 4.05 -12.70 12.82
C GLY A 22 3.11 -12.07 11.78
N GLU A 23 2.53 -10.89 12.05
CA GLU A 23 1.74 -10.16 11.06
C GLU A 23 2.61 -9.15 10.30
N ILE A 24 2.51 -9.14 8.99
CA ILE A 24 3.18 -8.19 8.09
C ILE A 24 2.13 -7.23 7.52
N TYR A 25 2.34 -5.94 7.76
CA TYR A 25 1.49 -4.87 7.27
C TYR A 25 2.17 -4.17 6.09
N LEU A 26 1.68 -4.44 4.87
CA LEU A 26 2.18 -3.83 3.64
C LEU A 26 1.43 -2.52 3.36
N GLY A 27 2.04 -1.39 3.68
CA GLY A 27 1.48 -0.07 3.39
C GLY A 27 1.66 0.31 1.94
N VAL A 28 0.59 0.26 1.15
CA VAL A 28 0.64 0.63 -0.27
C VAL A 28 0.42 2.13 -0.41
N VAL A 29 1.48 2.85 -0.65
CA VAL A 29 1.54 4.33 -0.63
C VAL A 29 2.02 4.88 -1.97
N GLY A 30 2.04 6.19 -2.13
CA GLY A 30 2.49 6.85 -3.35
C GLY A 30 1.50 7.89 -3.86
N PRO A 31 1.76 8.53 -5.00
CA PRO A 31 0.86 9.52 -5.58
C PRO A 31 -0.54 8.98 -5.88
N VAL A 32 -1.52 9.86 -5.94
CA VAL A 32 -2.88 9.51 -6.35
C VAL A 32 -2.87 8.98 -7.79
N ARG A 33 -3.73 7.98 -8.10
CA ARG A 33 -3.92 7.40 -9.45
C ARG A 33 -2.71 6.68 -10.05
N THR A 34 -1.79 6.20 -9.23
CA THR A 34 -0.67 5.37 -9.68
C THR A 34 -0.99 3.87 -9.78
N GLY A 35 -2.24 3.47 -9.47
CA GLY A 35 -2.64 2.06 -9.53
C GLY A 35 -2.49 1.30 -8.21
N LYS A 36 -2.40 1.98 -7.06
CA LYS A 36 -2.30 1.36 -5.72
C LYS A 36 -3.35 0.29 -5.47
N SER A 37 -4.62 0.64 -5.60
CA SER A 37 -5.73 -0.30 -5.35
C SER A 37 -5.75 -1.45 -6.36
N THR A 38 -5.33 -1.21 -7.61
CA THR A 38 -5.14 -2.26 -8.62
C THR A 38 -4.02 -3.23 -8.22
N PHE A 39 -2.90 -2.70 -7.74
CA PHE A 39 -1.81 -3.51 -7.20
C PHE A 39 -2.27 -4.36 -6.03
N ILE A 40 -2.98 -3.77 -5.04
CA ILE A 40 -3.51 -4.49 -3.88
C ILE A 40 -4.39 -5.65 -4.34
N ARG A 41 -5.33 -5.38 -5.24
CA ARG A 41 -6.22 -6.41 -5.78
C ARG A 41 -5.43 -7.55 -6.42
N ARG A 42 -4.48 -7.23 -7.31
CA ARG A 42 -3.66 -8.23 -7.99
C ARG A 42 -2.77 -9.03 -7.04
N PHE A 43 -2.17 -8.36 -6.08
CA PHE A 43 -1.38 -9.02 -5.06
C PHE A 43 -2.21 -10.01 -4.25
N MET A 44 -3.41 -9.62 -3.83
CA MET A 44 -4.35 -10.51 -3.13
C MET A 44 -4.75 -11.70 -4.00
N GLU A 45 -5.17 -11.45 -5.25
CA GLU A 45 -5.61 -12.50 -6.18
C GLU A 45 -4.50 -13.51 -6.51
N MET A 46 -3.25 -13.06 -6.64
CA MET A 46 -2.15 -13.91 -7.10
C MET A 46 -1.34 -14.53 -5.97
N MET A 47 -1.18 -13.82 -4.84
CA MET A 47 -0.25 -14.22 -3.79
C MET A 47 -0.94 -14.65 -2.49
N VAL A 48 -2.07 -14.06 -2.15
CA VAL A 48 -2.70 -14.28 -0.86
C VAL A 48 -3.82 -15.31 -0.96
N LEU A 49 -4.84 -15.06 -1.76
CA LEU A 49 -6.02 -15.92 -1.88
C LEU A 49 -5.70 -17.38 -2.26
N PRO A 50 -4.76 -17.67 -3.20
CA PRO A 50 -4.42 -19.05 -3.52
C PRO A 50 -3.75 -19.81 -2.38
N ASN A 51 -3.13 -19.10 -1.43
CA ASN A 51 -2.41 -19.68 -0.29
C ASN A 51 -3.22 -19.70 1.01
N MET A 52 -4.46 -19.20 0.99
CA MET A 52 -5.40 -19.32 2.10
C MET A 52 -6.02 -20.71 2.14
N LYS A 53 -6.08 -21.31 3.34
CA LYS A 53 -6.59 -22.66 3.55
C LYS A 53 -8.08 -22.69 3.92
N ASP A 54 -8.56 -21.63 4.57
CA ASP A 54 -9.96 -21.51 4.98
C ASP A 54 -10.78 -20.85 3.87
N GLU A 55 -11.70 -21.59 3.27
CA GLU A 55 -12.53 -21.09 2.16
C GLU A 55 -13.49 -19.97 2.60
N ALA A 56 -14.00 -19.99 3.84
CA ALA A 56 -14.88 -18.92 4.33
C ALA A 56 -14.11 -17.62 4.59
N GLU A 57 -12.86 -17.70 5.04
CA GLU A 57 -11.97 -16.53 5.15
C GLU A 57 -11.59 -16.00 3.78
N LYS A 58 -11.35 -16.89 2.81
CA LYS A 58 -11.02 -16.54 1.44
C LYS A 58 -12.15 -15.82 0.74
N GLU A 59 -13.40 -16.31 0.86
CA GLU A 59 -14.59 -15.64 0.32
C GLU A 59 -14.74 -14.21 0.90
N ARG A 60 -14.60 -14.07 2.23
CA ARG A 60 -14.63 -12.74 2.87
C ARG A 60 -13.53 -11.83 2.35
N ALA A 61 -12.31 -12.35 2.23
CA ALA A 61 -11.18 -11.57 1.69
C ALA A 61 -11.41 -11.15 0.23
N MET A 62 -12.10 -11.96 -0.58
CA MET A 62 -12.50 -11.59 -1.95
C MET A 62 -13.50 -10.43 -1.97
N ASP A 63 -14.48 -10.42 -1.08
CA ASP A 63 -15.47 -9.33 -0.99
C ASP A 63 -14.85 -8.01 -0.53
N GLU A 64 -13.75 -8.07 0.21
CA GLU A 64 -13.03 -6.90 0.71
C GLU A 64 -12.05 -6.28 -0.31
N LEU A 65 -11.83 -6.93 -1.45
CA LEU A 65 -10.91 -6.44 -2.47
C LEU A 65 -11.34 -5.07 -3.00
N PRO A 66 -10.38 -4.17 -3.25
CA PRO A 66 -10.69 -2.90 -3.87
C PRO A 66 -11.31 -3.14 -5.24
N GLN A 67 -12.45 -2.52 -5.48
CA GLN A 67 -12.99 -2.52 -6.83
C GLN A 67 -12.06 -1.68 -7.73
N ALA A 68 -11.67 -2.24 -8.86
CA ALA A 68 -10.93 -1.52 -9.89
C ALA A 68 -11.85 -0.40 -10.40
N GLY A 69 -11.71 0.78 -9.78
CA GLY A 69 -12.60 1.88 -10.07
C GLY A 69 -12.31 2.49 -11.43
N ALA A 70 -13.22 2.31 -12.37
CA ALA A 70 -13.36 3.20 -13.53
C ALA A 70 -13.81 4.62 -13.07
N GLY A 71 -13.97 4.85 -11.76
CA GLY A 71 -14.44 6.09 -11.18
C GLY A 71 -13.34 7.15 -11.09
N LYS A 72 -13.63 8.33 -11.65
CA LYS A 72 -12.76 9.51 -11.58
C LYS A 72 -12.72 10.13 -10.16
N THR A 73 -13.60 9.72 -9.26
CA THR A 73 -13.79 10.33 -7.93
C THR A 73 -13.13 9.48 -6.84
N ILE A 74 -12.29 10.11 -6.03
CA ILE A 74 -11.71 9.50 -4.84
C ILE A 74 -12.77 9.51 -3.74
N MET A 75 -13.17 8.34 -3.23
CA MET A 75 -14.34 8.20 -2.36
C MET A 75 -14.03 8.32 -0.87
N THR A 76 -12.85 7.91 -0.41
CA THR A 76 -12.49 7.87 1.01
C THR A 76 -11.12 8.48 1.26
N THR A 77 -10.95 9.03 2.46
CA THR A 77 -9.67 9.57 2.96
C THR A 77 -9.01 8.64 3.97
N GLU A 78 -9.76 7.68 4.50
CA GLU A 78 -9.29 6.78 5.53
C GLU A 78 -8.51 5.61 4.95
N PRO A 79 -7.42 5.17 5.61
CA PRO A 79 -6.76 3.93 5.28
C PRO A 79 -7.70 2.74 5.42
N LYS A 80 -7.64 1.83 4.45
CA LYS A 80 -8.40 0.59 4.47
C LYS A 80 -7.47 -0.60 4.60
N PHE A 81 -7.71 -1.44 5.61
CA PHE A 81 -6.98 -2.71 5.79
C PHE A 81 -7.63 -3.80 4.93
N ILE A 82 -6.80 -4.53 4.17
CA ILE A 82 -7.25 -5.54 3.21
C ILE A 82 -6.37 -6.79 3.33
N PRO A 83 -6.92 -7.93 3.71
CA PRO A 83 -8.27 -8.07 4.29
C PRO A 83 -8.36 -7.45 5.68
N GLN A 84 -9.58 -7.28 6.21
CA GLN A 84 -9.81 -6.70 7.53
C GLN A 84 -9.15 -7.54 8.64
N HIS A 85 -9.17 -8.85 8.50
CA HIS A 85 -8.40 -9.79 9.33
C HIS A 85 -7.20 -10.29 8.55
N ALA A 86 -6.03 -10.38 9.21
CA ALA A 86 -4.81 -10.80 8.55
C ALA A 86 -4.96 -12.19 7.90
N ALA A 87 -4.61 -12.29 6.63
CA ALA A 87 -4.65 -13.54 5.90
C ALA A 87 -3.39 -14.35 6.20
N SER A 88 -3.57 -15.58 6.67
CA SER A 88 -2.48 -16.53 6.90
C SER A 88 -2.11 -17.23 5.59
N ILE A 89 -0.86 -17.03 5.16
CA ILE A 89 -0.31 -17.69 3.97
C ILE A 89 0.89 -18.55 4.34
N THR A 90 1.05 -19.66 3.65
CA THR A 90 2.20 -20.54 3.83
C THR A 90 3.20 -20.28 2.71
N VAL A 91 4.40 -19.87 3.06
CA VAL A 91 5.49 -19.59 2.11
C VAL A 91 6.60 -20.59 2.34
N SER A 92 7.10 -21.23 1.27
CA SER A 92 8.26 -22.09 1.30
C SER A 92 9.41 -21.45 0.51
N GLU A 93 10.58 -21.37 1.08
CA GLU A 93 11.73 -20.69 0.48
C GLU A 93 12.30 -21.40 -0.74
N ASN A 94 12.15 -22.72 -0.87
CA ASN A 94 12.69 -23.50 -2.01
C ASN A 94 11.72 -24.58 -2.54
N GLY A 95 10.43 -24.45 -2.29
CA GLY A 95 9.46 -25.50 -2.69
C GLY A 95 9.60 -26.81 -1.90
N ALA A 96 10.50 -26.89 -0.93
CA ALA A 96 10.72 -28.06 -0.08
C ALA A 96 9.75 -28.01 1.11
N ALA A 97 9.03 -29.10 1.34
CA ALA A 97 8.01 -29.20 2.40
C ALA A 97 8.55 -29.01 3.84
N GLY A 98 9.88 -28.96 4.02
CA GLY A 98 10.54 -28.82 5.32
C GLY A 98 10.74 -27.39 5.80
N ASP A 99 10.65 -26.38 4.94
CA ASP A 99 10.91 -24.96 5.24
C ASP A 99 9.64 -24.07 5.12
N ALA A 100 8.47 -24.68 5.11
CA ALA A 100 7.22 -23.95 5.00
C ALA A 100 6.96 -23.13 6.26
N ARG A 101 6.89 -21.80 6.12
CA ARG A 101 6.55 -20.86 7.20
C ARG A 101 5.18 -20.24 6.94
N THR A 102 4.39 -20.15 8.00
CA THR A 102 3.13 -19.41 7.93
C THR A 102 3.38 -17.98 8.38
N ILE A 103 3.00 -17.04 7.53
CA ILE A 103 3.03 -15.61 7.82
C ILE A 103 1.62 -15.04 7.67
N SER A 104 1.28 -14.05 8.46
CA SER A 104 0.01 -13.35 8.37
C SER A 104 0.23 -12.00 7.69
N VAL A 105 -0.53 -11.73 6.62
CA VAL A 105 -0.35 -10.55 5.77
C VAL A 105 -1.60 -9.70 5.74
N ARG A 106 -1.41 -8.39 5.82
CA ARG A 106 -2.44 -7.38 5.55
C ARG A 106 -1.86 -6.31 4.64
N LEU A 107 -2.62 -5.90 3.65
CA LEU A 107 -2.30 -4.71 2.87
C LEU A 107 -3.09 -3.52 3.42
N ILE A 108 -2.53 -2.33 3.27
CA ILE A 108 -3.20 -1.09 3.71
C ILE A 108 -3.28 -0.18 2.50
N ASP A 109 -4.49 0.05 2.03
CA ASP A 109 -4.78 1.02 0.97
C ASP A 109 -4.95 2.42 1.56
N CYS A 110 -4.44 3.43 0.87
CA CYS A 110 -4.67 4.82 1.19
C CYS A 110 -4.79 5.66 -0.08
N VAL A 111 -5.31 6.87 0.06
CA VAL A 111 -5.46 7.80 -1.07
C VAL A 111 -4.10 8.09 -1.72
N GLY A 112 -3.10 8.38 -0.92
CA GLY A 112 -1.82 8.89 -1.37
C GLY A 112 -1.73 10.42 -1.34
N PHE A 113 -0.54 10.96 -1.60
CA PHE A 113 -0.39 12.40 -1.76
C PHE A 113 -0.98 12.86 -3.08
N LEU A 114 -1.66 14.01 -3.04
CA LEU A 114 -2.29 14.55 -4.24
C LEU A 114 -1.26 14.94 -5.29
N THR A 115 -1.64 14.66 -6.52
CA THR A 115 -0.89 14.97 -7.74
C THR A 115 -1.53 16.20 -8.39
N GLU A 116 -0.75 17.10 -8.90
CA GLU A 116 -1.25 18.24 -9.65
C GLU A 116 -2.06 17.78 -10.86
N GLY A 117 -3.22 18.39 -11.10
CA GLY A 117 -4.15 17.96 -12.15
C GLY A 117 -5.05 16.78 -11.79
N ALA A 118 -4.90 16.16 -10.61
CA ALA A 118 -5.80 15.09 -10.18
C ALA A 118 -7.22 15.64 -9.95
N ILE A 119 -8.23 14.95 -10.50
CA ILE A 119 -9.65 15.31 -10.37
C ILE A 119 -10.22 14.69 -9.08
N GLY A 120 -11.20 15.37 -8.45
CA GLY A 120 -11.96 14.83 -7.31
C GLY A 120 -11.56 15.39 -5.94
N HIS A 121 -10.61 16.33 -5.91
CA HIS A 121 -10.26 17.11 -4.70
C HIS A 121 -10.98 18.48 -4.62
N ARG A 122 -11.73 18.84 -5.65
CA ARG A 122 -12.54 20.06 -5.72
C ARG A 122 -14.01 19.72 -5.83
N GLU A 123 -14.85 20.60 -5.28
CA GLU A 123 -16.31 20.56 -5.39
C GLU A 123 -16.79 21.97 -5.77
N GLY A 124 -17.34 22.10 -6.98
CA GLY A 124 -17.59 23.40 -7.58
C GLY A 124 -16.28 24.20 -7.75
N ASP A 125 -16.30 25.47 -7.37
CA ASP A 125 -15.15 26.37 -7.43
C ASP A 125 -14.24 26.29 -6.20
N GLY A 126 -14.59 25.46 -5.18
CA GLY A 126 -13.89 25.36 -3.90
C GLY A 126 -13.12 24.05 -3.69
N GLU A 127 -12.37 24.00 -2.60
CA GLU A 127 -11.78 22.76 -2.11
C GLU A 127 -12.88 21.85 -1.53
N ARG A 128 -12.85 20.58 -1.87
CA ARG A 128 -13.74 19.59 -1.26
C ARG A 128 -13.39 19.43 0.22
N MET A 129 -14.35 19.70 1.10
CA MET A 129 -14.22 19.53 2.54
C MET A 129 -14.67 18.13 2.94
N VAL A 130 -13.99 17.51 3.90
CA VAL A 130 -14.29 16.17 4.38
C VAL A 130 -14.14 16.04 5.89
N LYS A 131 -14.96 15.21 6.49
CA LYS A 131 -14.78 14.75 7.88
C LYS A 131 -13.78 13.63 7.94
N THR A 132 -12.99 13.59 8.99
CA THR A 132 -12.04 12.51 9.27
C THR A 132 -12.12 12.11 10.74
N PRO A 133 -11.76 10.87 11.11
CA PRO A 133 -11.71 10.46 12.50
C PRO A 133 -10.67 11.22 13.35
N TRP A 134 -9.75 11.91 12.68
CA TRP A 134 -8.60 12.57 13.33
C TRP A 134 -8.82 14.05 13.62
N THR A 135 -9.90 14.64 13.08
CA THR A 135 -10.19 16.08 13.22
C THR A 135 -11.63 16.29 13.67
N LYS A 136 -11.83 17.27 14.55
CA LYS A 136 -13.18 17.65 15.02
C LYS A 136 -13.97 18.38 13.94
N GLU A 137 -13.29 19.17 13.11
CA GLU A 137 -13.86 19.98 12.04
C GLU A 137 -13.56 19.36 10.68
N GLU A 138 -14.35 19.72 9.69
CA GLU A 138 -14.08 19.38 8.30
C GLU A 138 -12.78 20.05 7.84
N ILE A 139 -12.00 19.33 7.09
CA ILE A 139 -10.72 19.81 6.53
C ILE A 139 -10.68 19.58 5.02
N PRO A 140 -9.86 20.32 4.28
CA PRO A 140 -9.68 20.09 2.86
C PRO A 140 -9.27 18.63 2.58
N PHE A 141 -9.86 18.06 1.53
CA PHE A 141 -9.58 16.68 1.09
C PHE A 141 -8.07 16.41 0.92
N ALA A 142 -7.34 17.37 0.35
CA ALA A 142 -5.89 17.29 0.20
C ALA A 142 -5.15 17.05 1.53
N LYS A 143 -5.57 17.79 2.56
CA LYS A 143 -5.02 17.68 3.91
C LYS A 143 -5.39 16.34 4.55
N ALA A 144 -6.65 15.91 4.40
CA ALA A 144 -7.11 14.62 4.89
C ALA A 144 -6.34 13.45 4.26
N ALA A 145 -6.18 13.47 2.94
CA ALA A 145 -5.41 12.46 2.20
C ALA A 145 -3.95 12.39 2.65
N ALA A 146 -3.32 13.54 2.88
CA ALA A 146 -1.95 13.62 3.39
C ALA A 146 -1.85 13.05 4.81
N ILE A 147 -2.78 13.37 5.71
CA ILE A 147 -2.82 12.81 7.07
C ILE A 147 -2.99 11.30 7.02
N GLY A 148 -3.96 10.79 6.25
CA GLY A 148 -4.19 9.35 6.11
C GLY A 148 -2.97 8.61 5.57
N THR A 149 -2.31 9.15 4.56
CA THR A 149 -1.08 8.59 3.99
C THR A 149 0.05 8.55 5.01
N LYS A 150 0.26 9.65 5.76
CA LYS A 150 1.26 9.69 6.83
C LYS A 150 0.97 8.68 7.94
N LYS A 151 -0.30 8.48 8.31
CA LYS A 151 -0.67 7.45 9.28
C LYS A 151 -0.35 6.05 8.80
N VAL A 152 -0.58 5.73 7.53
CA VAL A 152 -0.14 4.44 6.97
C VAL A 152 1.38 4.30 7.07
N ILE A 153 2.11 5.32 6.67
CA ILE A 153 3.58 5.29 6.69
C ILE A 153 4.11 5.16 8.12
N ASN A 154 3.65 5.99 9.07
CA ASN A 154 4.24 6.10 10.39
C ASN A 154 3.71 5.02 11.36
N ASP A 155 2.38 4.85 11.39
CA ASP A 155 1.70 4.15 12.49
C ASP A 155 1.35 2.70 12.14
N HIS A 156 1.05 2.41 10.86
CA HIS A 156 0.41 1.14 10.51
C HIS A 156 1.30 0.18 9.72
N ALA A 157 2.05 0.65 8.73
CA ALA A 157 2.83 -0.21 7.86
C ALA A 157 4.10 -0.76 8.54
N THR A 158 4.39 -2.05 8.34
CA THR A 158 5.69 -2.65 8.64
C THR A 158 6.67 -2.38 7.52
N ILE A 159 6.19 -2.50 6.27
CA ILE A 159 6.95 -2.29 5.03
C ILE A 159 6.14 -1.37 4.13
N GLY A 160 6.79 -0.41 3.50
CA GLY A 160 6.18 0.47 2.49
C GLY A 160 6.30 -0.12 1.08
N ILE A 161 5.20 -0.07 0.32
CA ILE A 161 5.20 -0.33 -1.12
C ILE A 161 4.81 0.97 -1.80
N VAL A 162 5.79 1.66 -2.37
CA VAL A 162 5.57 2.91 -3.09
C VAL A 162 5.19 2.57 -4.52
N VAL A 163 3.94 2.81 -4.88
CA VAL A 163 3.47 2.64 -6.27
C VAL A 163 3.50 3.97 -6.97
N THR A 164 4.30 4.06 -8.02
CA THR A 164 4.41 5.22 -8.90
C THR A 164 4.20 4.83 -10.36
N THR A 165 4.30 5.78 -11.28
CA THR A 165 4.08 5.54 -12.72
C THR A 165 5.00 6.40 -13.57
N ASP A 166 5.28 5.92 -14.77
CA ASP A 166 5.94 6.69 -15.84
C ASP A 166 4.98 7.65 -16.57
N GLY A 167 3.70 7.68 -16.16
CA GLY A 167 2.65 8.49 -16.78
C GLY A 167 1.87 7.75 -17.88
N SER A 168 2.30 6.58 -18.31
CA SER A 168 1.67 5.84 -19.41
C SER A 168 0.30 5.22 -19.09
N ILE A 169 -0.02 5.07 -17.80
CA ILE A 169 -1.25 4.38 -17.35
C ILE A 169 -2.46 5.29 -17.16
N GLY A 170 -2.30 6.59 -17.29
CA GLY A 170 -3.34 7.57 -16.95
C GLY A 170 -3.33 8.80 -17.86
N GLU A 171 -4.12 9.80 -17.44
CA GLU A 171 -4.26 11.06 -18.17
C GLU A 171 -3.21 12.10 -17.78
N LEU A 172 -2.43 11.86 -16.72
CA LEU A 172 -1.44 12.80 -16.17
C LEU A 172 -0.04 12.40 -16.62
N GLU A 173 0.77 13.40 -16.98
CA GLU A 173 2.17 13.21 -17.37
C GLU A 173 3.05 12.84 -16.18
N ARG A 174 4.20 12.21 -16.44
CA ARG A 174 5.19 11.81 -15.43
C ARG A 174 5.57 12.94 -14.48
N ASN A 175 5.74 14.15 -15.00
CA ASN A 175 6.17 15.31 -14.21
C ASN A 175 5.22 15.62 -13.03
N ASN A 176 3.93 15.35 -13.18
CA ASN A 176 2.94 15.61 -12.14
C ASN A 176 3.09 14.67 -10.92
N TYR A 177 3.74 13.51 -11.12
CA TYR A 177 3.92 12.51 -10.07
C TYR A 177 5.22 12.67 -9.27
N ILE A 178 6.21 13.44 -9.77
CA ILE A 178 7.54 13.53 -9.17
C ILE A 178 7.49 14.05 -7.73
N ILE A 179 6.86 15.20 -7.50
CA ILE A 179 6.80 15.83 -6.17
C ILE A 179 6.10 14.95 -5.13
N PRO A 180 4.89 14.41 -5.37
CA PRO A 180 4.24 13.53 -4.40
C PRO A 180 4.95 12.18 -4.23
N GLU A 181 5.66 11.67 -5.24
CA GLU A 181 6.52 10.49 -5.16
C GLU A 181 7.69 10.75 -4.22
N GLU A 182 8.45 11.82 -4.45
CA GLU A 182 9.59 12.22 -3.61
C GLU A 182 9.15 12.41 -2.16
N LYS A 183 8.01 13.08 -1.95
CA LYS A 183 7.44 13.27 -0.61
C LYS A 183 7.15 11.93 0.08
N THR A 184 6.58 10.96 -0.64
CA THR A 184 6.31 9.62 -0.10
C THR A 184 7.61 8.93 0.32
N ILE A 185 8.62 8.97 -0.55
CA ILE A 185 9.93 8.35 -0.30
C ILE A 185 10.65 9.02 0.87
N GLN A 186 10.61 10.35 0.94
CA GLN A 186 11.22 11.10 2.04
C GLN A 186 10.58 10.78 3.39
N GLU A 187 9.26 10.68 3.46
CA GLU A 187 8.56 10.30 4.71
C GLU A 187 9.01 8.90 5.16
N LEU A 188 9.08 7.90 4.26
CA LEU A 188 9.56 6.54 4.59
C LEU A 188 11.01 6.54 5.05
N LYS A 189 11.89 7.28 4.34
CA LYS A 189 13.32 7.39 4.68
C LYS A 189 13.53 8.07 6.03
N SER A 190 12.76 9.12 6.33
CA SER A 190 12.92 9.90 7.57
C SER A 190 12.71 9.08 8.85
N ILE A 191 11.93 8.02 8.76
CA ILE A 191 11.64 7.11 9.89
C ILE A 191 12.38 5.76 9.78
N GLY A 192 13.26 5.61 8.78
CA GLY A 192 14.03 4.37 8.57
C GLY A 192 13.16 3.16 8.20
N LYS A 193 11.97 3.37 7.66
CA LYS A 193 11.06 2.27 7.29
C LYS A 193 11.53 1.59 6.01
N PRO A 194 11.63 0.24 5.97
CA PRO A 194 11.94 -0.47 4.74
C PRO A 194 10.82 -0.30 3.71
N PHE A 195 11.19 -0.12 2.45
CA PHE A 195 10.22 0.04 1.37
C PHE A 195 10.75 -0.45 0.03
N LEU A 196 9.81 -0.77 -0.87
CA LEU A 196 10.05 -1.06 -2.29
C LEU A 196 9.37 0.01 -3.13
N ILE A 197 9.91 0.26 -4.32
CA ILE A 197 9.30 1.16 -5.31
C ILE A 197 8.86 0.30 -6.50
N LEU A 198 7.58 0.39 -6.85
CA LEU A 198 6.97 -0.25 -8.01
C LEU A 198 6.62 0.81 -9.04
N LEU A 199 7.23 0.71 -10.21
CA LEU A 199 6.90 1.54 -11.36
C LEU A 199 5.79 0.86 -12.18
N ASN A 200 4.60 1.46 -12.17
CA ASN A 200 3.48 0.99 -12.98
C ASN A 200 3.54 1.63 -14.37
N SER A 201 3.63 0.80 -15.39
CA SER A 201 3.80 1.19 -16.79
C SER A 201 2.98 0.30 -17.71
N THR A 202 2.51 0.84 -18.84
CA THR A 202 1.91 0.05 -19.91
C THR A 202 2.96 -0.69 -20.76
N HIS A 203 4.23 -0.34 -20.60
CA HIS A 203 5.36 -0.93 -21.33
C HIS A 203 6.42 -1.43 -20.32
N PRO A 204 6.08 -2.42 -19.48
CA PRO A 204 7.08 -3.04 -18.61
C PRO A 204 8.09 -3.80 -19.49
N TYR A 205 9.37 -3.72 -19.13
CA TYR A 205 10.45 -4.43 -19.84
C TYR A 205 10.36 -5.94 -19.64
#